data_2e3849155cbb131729d09dab5d60bc03
#
_entry.id   2e3849155cbb131729d09dab5d60bc03
#
_cell.length_a   1.000
_cell.length_b   1.000
_cell.length_c   1.000
_cell.angle_alpha   90.00
_cell.angle_beta   90.00
_cell.angle_gamma   90.00
#
_symmetry.space_group_name_H-M   'P 1'
#
loop_
_entity.id
_entity.type
_entity.pdbx_description
1 polymer ?
#
loop_
_entity_poly.entity_id
_entity_poly.type
_entity_poly.pdbx_seq_one_letter_code
_entity_poly.pdbx_strand_id
1 'polypeptide(L)'
;MDTSSKSEIDAVALAQALIRRPSVTPKDAGALDVLETVLKSIGFSTHRLPFGDVDNLYARLGTEAPHFCFAGHTDVVPVGEGWNTDPFAAEIKDGMLYGRGAADMKSAIAAFVSAAARLGAPKGSISLLITGDEEGAAINGTVKLLEWLKARGETIDHCVVGEPTSVGHAGDTLKIGRRGSINFRLTVTGTQGHVGYPQKAKNPIPVLAEIVTQLAGHKLDKGTDHFDASTLAFTTVDTGNDATNVIPGEVRAGFNIRFNNRHTPESLINWVNDRADQVARQAGCTVTVTSATSGVAFLTAPGKFTQLVSDTVSKITGQSPFFSTSGGTSDARFIKDMCPVVELGLAGGTMHKADECVPVTEIAGLTDIYAALLAAYFAKPPL
;
A
#
# COMPACT_ATOMS: atom_id res chain seq x y z
N MET A 1 22.00 8.22 40.23
CA MET A 1 22.00 7.20 39.18
C MET A 1 20.60 6.62 39.19
N ASP A 2 19.73 7.20 38.41
CA ASP A 2 18.34 6.72 38.29
C ASP A 2 18.28 5.80 37.05
N THR A 3 18.38 4.50 37.31
CA THR A 3 18.16 3.48 36.30
C THR A 3 16.65 3.29 36.19
N SER A 4 15.97 4.26 35.54
CA SER A 4 14.61 4.01 35.09
C SER A 4 14.65 2.77 34.20
N SER A 5 14.06 1.67 34.66
CA SER A 5 13.90 0.45 33.86
C SER A 5 13.23 0.83 32.57
N LYS A 6 13.98 0.75 31.45
CA LYS A 6 13.38 0.90 30.11
C LYS A 6 12.23 -0.10 30.05
N SER A 7 11.02 0.36 29.83
CA SER A 7 9.86 -0.52 29.65
C SER A 7 10.08 -1.33 28.38
N GLU A 8 10.37 -2.60 28.53
CA GLU A 8 10.55 -3.51 27.40
C GLU A 8 9.15 -3.90 26.89
N ILE A 9 8.85 -3.58 25.66
CA ILE A 9 7.64 -4.01 24.96
C ILE A 9 7.98 -5.25 24.15
N ASP A 10 7.33 -6.36 24.45
CA ASP A 10 7.42 -7.58 23.65
C ASP A 10 6.65 -7.39 22.33
N ALA A 11 7.38 -7.33 21.23
CA ALA A 11 6.82 -7.12 19.88
C ALA A 11 5.89 -8.27 19.48
N VAL A 12 6.22 -9.51 19.85
CA VAL A 12 5.41 -10.68 19.51
C VAL A 12 4.09 -10.67 20.28
N ALA A 13 4.14 -10.40 21.57
CA ALA A 13 2.94 -10.28 22.39
C ALA A 13 2.03 -9.13 21.92
N LEU A 14 2.60 -7.99 21.53
CA LEU A 14 1.85 -6.87 20.97
C LEU A 14 1.24 -7.23 19.61
N ALA A 15 1.98 -7.89 18.72
CA ALA A 15 1.47 -8.38 17.44
C ALA A 15 0.27 -9.32 17.64
N GLN A 16 0.39 -10.28 18.58
CA GLN A 16 -0.72 -11.17 18.95
C GLN A 16 -1.94 -10.39 19.46
N ALA A 17 -1.73 -9.38 20.31
CA ALA A 17 -2.82 -8.57 20.84
C ALA A 17 -3.55 -7.77 19.74
N LEU A 18 -2.81 -7.27 18.72
CA LEU A 18 -3.37 -6.59 17.57
C LEU A 18 -4.10 -7.55 16.63
N ILE A 19 -3.54 -8.73 16.35
CA ILE A 19 -4.16 -9.74 15.47
C ILE A 19 -5.47 -10.25 16.06
N ARG A 20 -5.58 -10.41 17.39
CA ARG A 20 -6.81 -10.79 18.08
C ARG A 20 -7.94 -9.76 17.96
N ARG A 21 -7.70 -8.61 17.34
CA ARG A 21 -8.72 -7.61 17.00
C ARG A 21 -9.09 -7.78 15.54
N PRO A 22 -10.34 -8.25 15.24
CA PRO A 22 -10.78 -8.51 13.88
C PRO A 22 -11.13 -7.20 13.17
N SER A 23 -10.13 -6.35 12.97
CA SER A 23 -10.26 -5.03 12.38
C SER A 23 -10.36 -5.11 10.86
N VAL A 24 -11.35 -5.86 10.35
CA VAL A 24 -11.65 -5.92 8.92
C VAL A 24 -12.15 -4.55 8.46
N THR A 25 -11.45 -4.00 7.45
CA THR A 25 -11.73 -2.64 6.96
C THR A 25 -13.23 -2.41 6.70
N PRO A 26 -13.80 -1.27 7.10
CA PRO A 26 -13.20 -0.10 7.77
C PRO A 26 -13.28 -0.12 9.31
N LYS A 27 -13.57 -1.26 9.94
CA LYS A 27 -13.81 -1.37 11.38
C LYS A 27 -12.53 -1.54 12.18
N ASP A 28 -12.33 -0.73 13.24
CA ASP A 28 -11.18 -0.86 14.14
C ASP A 28 -11.24 -2.09 15.06
N ALA A 29 -12.41 -2.47 15.52
CA ALA A 29 -12.63 -3.59 16.44
C ALA A 29 -11.74 -3.57 17.71
N GLY A 30 -11.29 -2.39 18.14
CA GLY A 30 -10.44 -2.17 19.32
C GLY A 30 -8.95 -2.38 19.10
N ALA A 31 -8.48 -2.46 17.85
CA ALA A 31 -7.04 -2.55 17.54
C ALA A 31 -6.28 -1.29 17.97
N LEU A 32 -6.86 -0.12 17.71
CA LEU A 32 -6.29 1.14 18.14
C LEU A 32 -6.33 1.33 19.68
N ASP A 33 -7.27 0.72 20.42
CA ASP A 33 -7.27 0.78 21.88
C ASP A 33 -6.07 0.07 22.47
N VAL A 34 -5.73 -1.10 21.92
CA VAL A 34 -4.52 -1.85 22.29
C VAL A 34 -3.29 -1.00 22.05
N LEU A 35 -3.16 -0.45 20.84
CA LEU A 35 -2.00 0.34 20.43
C LEU A 35 -1.86 1.62 21.24
N GLU A 36 -2.95 2.36 21.44
CA GLU A 36 -2.97 3.59 22.22
C GLU A 36 -2.55 3.36 23.68
N THR A 37 -3.03 2.27 24.31
CA THR A 37 -2.67 1.91 25.66
C THR A 37 -1.16 1.68 25.79
N VAL A 38 -0.56 0.93 24.87
CA VAL A 38 0.88 0.66 24.87
C VAL A 38 1.68 1.93 24.59
N LEU A 39 1.29 2.74 23.62
CA LEU A 39 1.97 3.98 23.29
C LEU A 39 1.98 4.99 24.45
N LYS A 40 0.85 5.14 25.15
CA LYS A 40 0.77 5.97 26.36
C LYS A 40 1.71 5.47 27.46
N SER A 41 1.83 4.15 27.62
CA SER A 41 2.70 3.57 28.65
C SER A 41 4.19 3.85 28.45
N ILE A 42 4.59 4.14 27.19
CA ILE A 42 5.97 4.51 26.83
C ILE A 42 6.13 6.01 26.53
N GLY A 43 5.16 6.82 26.93
CA GLY A 43 5.26 8.29 26.97
C GLY A 43 4.75 9.04 25.75
N PHE A 44 4.11 8.36 24.77
CA PHE A 44 3.50 9.06 23.64
C PHE A 44 2.23 9.80 24.05
N SER A 45 2.05 11.00 23.52
CA SER A 45 0.74 11.68 23.44
C SER A 45 -0.02 11.12 22.24
N THR A 46 -1.32 10.93 22.39
CA THR A 46 -2.16 10.27 21.38
C THR A 46 -3.37 11.10 21.02
N HIS A 47 -3.78 11.03 19.75
CA HIS A 47 -4.99 11.66 19.23
C HIS A 47 -5.78 10.65 18.40
N ARG A 48 -6.99 10.31 18.86
CA ARG A 48 -7.96 9.55 18.07
C ARG A 48 -8.63 10.47 17.08
N LEU A 49 -8.63 10.08 15.81
CA LEU A 49 -9.08 10.91 14.69
C LEU A 49 -10.07 10.12 13.82
N PRO A 50 -11.34 10.08 14.22
CA PRO A 50 -12.38 9.46 13.42
C PRO A 50 -12.75 10.37 12.24
N PHE A 51 -12.78 9.77 11.02
CA PHE A 51 -13.26 10.42 9.81
C PHE A 51 -14.25 9.48 9.10
N GLY A 52 -15.51 9.89 9.00
CA GLY A 52 -16.57 9.02 8.51
C GLY A 52 -16.75 7.81 9.43
N ASP A 53 -16.59 6.62 8.86
CA ASP A 53 -16.69 5.32 9.53
C ASP A 53 -15.31 4.70 9.85
N VAL A 54 -14.25 5.45 9.67
CA VAL A 54 -12.86 5.03 9.89
C VAL A 54 -12.28 5.68 11.13
N ASP A 55 -11.72 4.87 12.01
CA ASP A 55 -10.92 5.33 13.15
C ASP A 55 -9.44 5.36 12.77
N ASN A 56 -8.76 6.44 13.17
CA ASN A 56 -7.32 6.63 12.96
C ASN A 56 -6.65 7.07 14.27
N LEU A 57 -5.33 6.89 14.35
CA LEU A 57 -4.54 7.28 15.50
C LEU A 57 -3.29 8.05 15.05
N TYR A 58 -3.10 9.24 15.59
CA TYR A 58 -1.82 9.94 15.60
C TYR A 58 -1.22 9.84 16.99
N ALA A 59 0.04 9.45 17.10
CA ALA A 59 0.79 9.43 18.34
C ALA A 59 2.14 10.12 18.17
N ARG A 60 2.59 10.88 19.18
CA ARG A 60 3.87 11.59 19.14
C ARG A 60 4.60 11.54 20.47
N LEU A 61 5.91 11.28 20.42
CA LEU A 61 6.88 11.35 21.52
C LEU A 61 7.94 12.40 21.19
N GLY A 62 8.15 13.38 22.05
CA GLY A 62 9.02 14.53 21.80
C GLY A 62 8.33 15.63 20.99
N THR A 63 8.96 16.82 20.95
CA THR A 63 8.40 18.01 20.29
C THR A 63 9.39 18.69 19.35
N GLU A 64 10.66 18.29 19.44
CA GLU A 64 11.77 18.92 18.71
C GLU A 64 12.03 18.24 17.36
N ALA A 65 12.74 18.93 16.47
CA ALA A 65 13.34 18.33 15.28
C ALA A 65 14.65 17.60 15.63
N PRO A 66 15.05 16.60 14.83
CA PRO A 66 14.34 16.07 13.65
C PRO A 66 13.12 15.21 14.04
N HIS A 67 12.12 15.18 13.17
CA HIS A 67 10.88 14.45 13.37
C HIS A 67 10.83 13.21 12.46
N PHE A 68 10.98 12.04 13.05
CA PHE A 68 10.84 10.74 12.39
C PHE A 68 9.42 10.22 12.53
N CYS A 69 8.83 9.78 11.43
CA CYS A 69 7.50 9.19 11.41
C CYS A 69 7.54 7.71 11.03
N PHE A 70 6.73 6.91 11.69
CA PHE A 70 6.33 5.59 11.23
C PHE A 70 4.87 5.64 10.80
N ALA A 71 4.55 5.08 9.64
CA ALA A 71 3.18 4.95 9.17
C ALA A 71 2.81 3.49 8.94
N GLY A 72 1.53 3.19 9.18
CA GLY A 72 0.99 1.85 9.00
C GLY A 72 -0.51 1.80 9.19
N HIS A 73 -1.08 0.61 9.04
CA HIS A 73 -2.51 0.38 9.18
C HIS A 73 -2.80 -0.78 10.12
N THR A 74 -3.92 -0.67 10.84
CA THR A 74 -4.43 -1.75 11.70
C THR A 74 -5.60 -2.49 11.08
N ASP A 75 -6.21 -1.93 10.04
CA ASP A 75 -7.23 -2.63 9.27
C ASP A 75 -6.63 -3.77 8.44
N VAL A 76 -7.47 -4.71 8.08
CA VAL A 76 -7.09 -5.91 7.32
C VAL A 76 -8.16 -6.22 6.29
N VAL A 77 -7.78 -6.89 5.19
CA VAL A 77 -8.71 -7.42 4.21
C VAL A 77 -9.63 -8.49 4.83
N PRO A 78 -10.81 -8.77 4.25
CA PRO A 78 -11.65 -9.90 4.63
C PRO A 78 -10.86 -11.21 4.63
N VAL A 79 -11.17 -12.08 5.58
CA VAL A 79 -10.40 -13.32 5.79
C VAL A 79 -10.45 -14.29 4.60
N GLY A 80 -11.57 -14.32 3.87
CA GLY A 80 -11.79 -15.32 2.80
C GLY A 80 -12.02 -16.72 3.35
N GLU A 81 -11.90 -17.70 2.48
CA GLU A 81 -12.08 -19.13 2.78
C GLU A 81 -10.74 -19.88 2.80
N GLY A 82 -10.74 -21.11 3.30
CA GLY A 82 -9.60 -22.03 3.23
C GLY A 82 -8.61 -21.91 4.39
N TRP A 83 -8.95 -21.26 5.50
CA TRP A 83 -8.13 -21.22 6.71
C TRP A 83 -8.15 -22.57 7.44
N ASN A 84 -6.97 -23.05 7.83
CA ASN A 84 -6.79 -24.18 8.73
C ASN A 84 -6.64 -23.75 10.20
N THR A 85 -6.33 -22.48 10.44
CA THR A 85 -6.22 -21.84 11.76
C THR A 85 -7.34 -20.81 11.92
N ASP A 86 -7.66 -20.40 13.16
CA ASP A 86 -8.53 -19.25 13.38
C ASP A 86 -7.77 -17.97 12.99
N PRO A 87 -8.30 -17.19 12.02
CA PRO A 87 -7.60 -15.99 11.52
C PRO A 87 -7.32 -14.94 12.58
N PHE A 88 -7.98 -14.97 13.73
CA PHE A 88 -7.83 -13.98 14.80
C PHE A 88 -7.39 -14.56 16.15
N ALA A 89 -7.04 -15.85 16.20
CA ALA A 89 -6.50 -16.46 17.43
C ALA A 89 -5.07 -16.02 17.73
N ALA A 90 -4.32 -15.60 16.71
CA ALA A 90 -2.90 -15.24 16.81
C ALA A 90 -2.05 -16.36 17.40
N GLU A 91 -2.25 -17.58 16.90
CA GLU A 91 -1.53 -18.76 17.39
C GLU A 91 -0.07 -18.75 16.93
N ILE A 92 0.82 -19.20 17.82
CA ILE A 92 2.19 -19.50 17.45
C ILE A 92 2.33 -21.02 17.34
N LYS A 93 2.66 -21.49 16.15
CA LYS A 93 2.87 -22.89 15.86
C LYS A 93 4.14 -23.07 15.03
N ASP A 94 5.01 -23.96 15.44
CA ASP A 94 6.29 -24.27 14.76
C ASP A 94 7.14 -23.01 14.49
N GLY A 95 7.13 -22.02 15.42
CA GLY A 95 7.87 -20.77 15.31
C GLY A 95 7.23 -19.71 14.38
N MET A 96 6.03 -19.98 13.85
CA MET A 96 5.27 -19.06 13.01
C MET A 96 4.09 -18.48 13.78
N LEU A 97 3.90 -17.17 13.70
CA LEU A 97 2.72 -16.45 14.19
C LEU A 97 1.68 -16.43 13.07
N TYR A 98 0.56 -17.10 13.28
CA TYR A 98 -0.56 -17.18 12.34
C TYR A 98 -1.64 -16.15 12.67
N GLY A 99 -2.19 -15.54 11.62
CA GLY A 99 -3.37 -14.69 11.73
C GLY A 99 -3.46 -13.64 10.62
N ARG A 100 -4.67 -13.18 10.33
CA ARG A 100 -4.91 -12.09 9.38
C ARG A 100 -4.29 -10.78 9.92
N GLY A 101 -3.42 -10.16 9.10
CA GLY A 101 -2.64 -9.01 9.51
C GLY A 101 -1.29 -9.37 10.14
N ALA A 102 -0.91 -10.64 10.22
CA ALA A 102 0.39 -11.04 10.75
C ALA A 102 1.54 -10.54 9.85
N ALA A 103 1.42 -10.66 8.55
CA ALA A 103 2.37 -10.13 7.59
C ALA A 103 2.03 -8.68 7.21
N ASP A 104 0.74 -8.36 7.07
CA ASP A 104 0.23 -7.10 6.54
C ASP A 104 -0.78 -6.44 7.50
N MET A 105 -0.35 -5.50 8.36
CA MET A 105 1.05 -5.19 8.75
C MET A 105 1.19 -5.01 10.26
N LYS A 106 0.28 -5.67 11.05
CA LYS A 106 0.21 -5.53 12.52
C LYS A 106 1.53 -5.89 13.22
N SER A 107 2.27 -6.91 12.71
CA SER A 107 3.56 -7.28 13.30
C SER A 107 4.65 -6.22 13.08
N ALA A 108 4.63 -5.51 11.95
CA ALA A 108 5.56 -4.41 11.71
C ALA A 108 5.29 -3.22 12.64
N ILE A 109 4.01 -2.90 12.90
CA ILE A 109 3.62 -1.91 13.91
C ILE A 109 4.15 -2.30 15.28
N ALA A 110 3.95 -3.55 15.68
CA ALA A 110 4.41 -4.05 16.98
C ALA A 110 5.94 -4.00 17.11
N ALA A 111 6.66 -4.35 16.04
CA ALA A 111 8.12 -4.25 15.95
C ALA A 111 8.59 -2.80 16.13
N PHE A 112 7.93 -1.84 15.45
CA PHE A 112 8.30 -0.43 15.57
C PHE A 112 8.02 0.14 16.98
N VAL A 113 6.87 -0.19 17.58
CA VAL A 113 6.54 0.25 18.96
C VAL A 113 7.55 -0.30 19.94
N SER A 114 7.95 -1.56 19.82
CA SER A 114 9.01 -2.15 20.66
C SER A 114 10.36 -1.45 20.45
N ALA A 115 10.72 -1.13 19.21
CA ALA A 115 11.94 -0.39 18.89
C ALA A 115 11.94 1.03 19.50
N ALA A 116 10.82 1.74 19.43
CA ALA A 116 10.65 3.06 20.03
C ALA A 116 10.77 3.00 21.56
N ALA A 117 10.20 1.98 22.19
CA ALA A 117 10.34 1.76 23.65
C ALA A 117 11.81 1.52 24.05
N ARG A 118 12.57 0.78 23.26
CA ARG A 118 14.01 0.54 23.49
C ARG A 118 14.84 1.81 23.37
N LEU A 119 14.49 2.70 22.45
CA LEU A 119 15.17 3.99 22.31
C LEU A 119 14.88 4.90 23.51
N GLY A 120 13.63 4.96 23.97
CA GLY A 120 13.17 5.90 24.98
C GLY A 120 13.02 7.32 24.41
N ALA A 121 13.35 8.35 25.20
CA ALA A 121 13.23 9.74 24.77
C ALA A 121 14.20 10.07 23.60
N PRO A 122 13.70 10.45 22.42
CA PRO A 122 14.55 10.80 21.28
C PRO A 122 15.19 12.19 21.48
N LYS A 123 16.30 12.42 20.80
CA LYS A 123 16.81 13.78 20.56
C LYS A 123 16.11 14.39 19.34
N GLY A 124 14.82 14.66 19.47
CA GLY A 124 13.93 15.06 18.42
C GLY A 124 12.51 14.58 18.70
N SER A 125 11.78 14.15 17.70
CA SER A 125 10.45 13.53 17.88
C SER A 125 10.24 12.30 17.04
N ILE A 126 9.45 11.37 17.57
CA ILE A 126 8.94 10.19 16.87
C ILE A 126 7.42 10.30 16.81
N SER A 127 6.83 10.07 15.65
CA SER A 127 5.38 9.93 15.53
C SER A 127 4.97 8.62 14.85
N LEU A 128 3.74 8.22 15.13
CA LEU A 128 3.05 7.15 14.43
C LEU A 128 1.78 7.71 13.77
N LEU A 129 1.61 7.42 12.49
CA LEU A 129 0.40 7.63 11.70
C LEU A 129 -0.22 6.25 11.47
N ILE A 130 -1.30 5.95 12.17
CA ILE A 130 -1.96 4.64 12.07
C ILE A 130 -3.38 4.84 11.53
N THR A 131 -3.66 4.23 10.40
CA THR A 131 -4.96 4.28 9.75
C THR A 131 -5.75 2.98 9.90
N GLY A 132 -7.07 3.06 9.72
CA GLY A 132 -8.00 1.94 9.59
C GLY A 132 -8.63 1.84 8.19
N ASP A 133 -8.02 2.43 7.13
CA ASP A 133 -8.58 2.50 5.76
C ASP A 133 -7.51 2.33 4.66
N GLU A 134 -6.42 1.62 4.92
CA GLU A 134 -5.43 1.33 3.86
C GLU A 134 -5.95 0.26 2.91
N GLU A 135 -6.54 -0.80 3.46
CA GLU A 135 -7.08 -1.96 2.75
C GLU A 135 -8.50 -1.72 2.19
N GLY A 136 -9.04 -0.54 2.42
CA GLY A 136 -10.36 -0.12 1.98
C GLY A 136 -10.35 0.91 0.86
N ALA A 137 -11.18 1.94 1.02
CA ALA A 137 -11.33 3.01 0.04
C ALA A 137 -10.17 4.02 0.06
N ALA A 138 -9.39 4.08 1.14
CA ALA A 138 -8.28 4.99 1.40
C ALA A 138 -8.67 6.48 1.29
N ILE A 139 -9.89 6.83 1.73
CA ILE A 139 -10.45 8.19 1.65
C ILE A 139 -10.47 8.86 3.02
N ASN A 140 -10.75 8.07 4.07
CA ASN A 140 -10.91 8.54 5.45
C ASN A 140 -9.73 8.16 6.36
N GLY A 141 -8.66 7.60 5.79
CA GLY A 141 -7.46 7.17 6.47
C GLY A 141 -6.33 8.21 6.41
N THR A 142 -5.17 7.77 5.93
CA THR A 142 -3.92 8.56 5.89
C THR A 142 -4.08 9.92 5.23
N VAL A 143 -4.89 10.07 4.19
CA VAL A 143 -5.17 11.37 3.56
C VAL A 143 -5.70 12.36 4.59
N LYS A 144 -6.67 11.94 5.42
CA LYS A 144 -7.27 12.80 6.47
C LYS A 144 -6.31 13.06 7.62
N LEU A 145 -5.48 12.09 7.98
CA LEU A 145 -4.41 12.31 8.97
C LEU A 145 -3.44 13.39 8.49
N LEU A 146 -3.00 13.35 7.24
CA LEU A 146 -2.09 14.34 6.66
C LEU A 146 -2.74 15.73 6.55
N GLU A 147 -4.01 15.82 6.18
CA GLU A 147 -4.78 17.08 6.22
C GLU A 147 -4.83 17.66 7.64
N TRP A 148 -5.08 16.81 8.64
CA TRP A 148 -5.13 17.21 10.05
C TRP A 148 -3.78 17.70 10.57
N LEU A 149 -2.67 17.05 10.22
CA LEU A 149 -1.31 17.47 10.55
C LEU A 149 -0.97 18.82 9.91
N LYS A 150 -1.24 18.95 8.61
CA LYS A 150 -1.01 20.20 7.85
C LYS A 150 -1.76 21.37 8.46
N ALA A 151 -3.01 21.18 8.87
CA ALA A 151 -3.81 22.22 9.51
C ALA A 151 -3.24 22.69 10.86
N ARG A 152 -2.36 21.90 11.49
CA ARG A 152 -1.64 22.23 12.74
C ARG A 152 -0.23 22.74 12.55
N GLY A 153 0.21 22.85 11.30
CA GLY A 153 1.59 23.22 11.01
C GLY A 153 2.62 22.16 11.42
N GLU A 154 2.17 20.91 11.60
CA GLU A 154 3.07 19.79 11.89
C GLU A 154 3.93 19.47 10.66
N THR A 155 5.22 19.27 10.89
CA THR A 155 6.17 18.86 9.87
C THR A 155 6.76 17.52 10.22
N ILE A 156 6.99 16.70 9.21
CA ILE A 156 7.69 15.40 9.32
C ILE A 156 8.93 15.50 8.44
N ASP A 157 10.10 15.15 8.96
CA ASP A 157 11.33 15.19 8.17
C ASP A 157 11.51 13.94 7.32
N HIS A 158 11.21 12.75 7.88
CA HIS A 158 11.31 11.47 7.17
C HIS A 158 10.28 10.47 7.69
N CYS A 159 9.80 9.59 6.82
CA CYS A 159 8.85 8.55 7.18
C CYS A 159 9.29 7.16 6.72
N VAL A 160 9.04 6.16 7.56
CA VAL A 160 9.07 4.74 7.19
C VAL A 160 7.66 4.18 7.28
N VAL A 161 7.20 3.52 6.21
CA VAL A 161 5.96 2.75 6.21
C VAL A 161 6.29 1.28 6.43
N GLY A 162 5.61 0.64 7.37
CA GLY A 162 5.90 -0.74 7.79
C GLY A 162 5.29 -1.83 6.91
N GLU A 163 4.99 -1.55 5.65
CA GLU A 163 4.43 -2.48 4.67
C GLU A 163 5.30 -3.73 4.48
N PRO A 164 4.71 -4.89 4.12
CA PRO A 164 5.46 -6.11 3.84
C PRO A 164 6.26 -5.98 2.53
N THR A 165 7.46 -5.47 2.63
CA THR A 165 8.34 -5.17 1.48
C THR A 165 9.29 -6.29 1.13
N SER A 166 9.66 -7.10 2.12
CA SER A 166 10.69 -8.12 1.98
C SER A 166 10.19 -9.36 1.24
N VAL A 167 11.10 -10.11 0.64
CA VAL A 167 10.81 -11.32 -0.14
C VAL A 167 11.09 -12.58 0.66
N GLY A 168 12.28 -12.68 1.24
CA GLY A 168 12.72 -13.86 1.99
C GLY A 168 12.88 -13.61 3.49
N HIS A 169 13.47 -12.50 3.88
CA HIS A 169 13.69 -12.13 5.29
C HIS A 169 13.59 -10.62 5.48
N ALA A 170 13.25 -10.19 6.69
CA ALA A 170 13.08 -8.77 7.01
C ALA A 170 14.31 -7.94 6.61
N GLY A 171 14.07 -6.89 5.84
CA GLY A 171 15.11 -5.97 5.40
C GLY A 171 15.83 -6.34 4.10
N ASP A 172 15.55 -7.46 3.45
CA ASP A 172 16.18 -7.79 2.16
C ASP A 172 15.76 -6.84 1.02
N THR A 173 14.63 -6.19 1.17
CA THR A 173 14.09 -5.25 0.17
C THR A 173 13.60 -3.97 0.84
N LEU A 174 14.10 -2.83 0.37
CA LEU A 174 13.66 -1.50 0.73
C LEU A 174 12.89 -0.90 -0.44
N LYS A 175 11.62 -0.55 -0.25
CA LYS A 175 10.88 0.14 -1.30
C LYS A 175 11.08 1.64 -1.18
N ILE A 176 11.63 2.20 -2.25
CA ILE A 176 11.91 3.64 -2.38
C ILE A 176 10.92 4.36 -3.28
N GLY A 177 9.88 3.66 -3.74
CA GLY A 177 8.81 4.20 -4.58
C GLY A 177 7.80 3.13 -4.96
N ARG A 178 6.75 3.55 -5.60
CA ARG A 178 5.68 2.68 -6.12
C ARG A 178 5.25 3.13 -7.50
N ARG A 179 4.86 2.16 -8.34
CA ARG A 179 4.20 2.48 -9.62
C ARG A 179 2.81 3.05 -9.35
N GLY A 180 2.35 3.92 -10.26
CA GLY A 180 0.97 4.35 -10.31
C GLY A 180 0.05 3.23 -10.78
N SER A 181 -1.24 3.39 -10.50
CA SER A 181 -2.28 2.46 -10.91
C SER A 181 -3.52 3.22 -11.35
N ILE A 182 -4.02 2.90 -12.54
CA ILE A 182 -5.25 3.46 -13.08
C ILE A 182 -6.09 2.35 -13.71
N ASN A 183 -7.36 2.30 -13.34
CA ASN A 183 -8.35 1.38 -13.87
C ASN A 183 -9.15 2.07 -14.95
N PHE A 184 -9.45 1.36 -16.03
CA PHE A 184 -10.27 1.82 -17.14
C PHE A 184 -11.47 0.92 -17.35
N ARG A 185 -12.57 1.51 -17.79
CA ARG A 185 -13.73 0.82 -18.35
C ARG A 185 -14.05 1.40 -19.71
N LEU A 186 -14.17 0.52 -20.70
CA LEU A 186 -14.59 0.83 -22.06
C LEU A 186 -16.02 0.33 -22.28
N THR A 187 -16.84 1.13 -22.92
CA THR A 187 -18.13 0.74 -23.45
C THR A 187 -18.20 1.14 -24.92
N VAL A 188 -18.24 0.16 -25.82
CA VAL A 188 -18.42 0.40 -27.25
C VAL A 188 -19.88 0.19 -27.59
N THR A 189 -20.50 1.21 -28.15
CA THR A 189 -21.91 1.22 -28.55
C THR A 189 -22.04 1.24 -30.07
N GLY A 190 -22.76 0.27 -30.58
CA GLY A 190 -23.12 0.12 -31.99
C GLY A 190 -24.64 0.19 -32.23
N THR A 191 -25.14 -0.64 -33.13
CA THR A 191 -26.57 -0.77 -33.38
C THR A 191 -26.94 -2.24 -33.38
N GLN A 192 -27.83 -2.65 -32.50
CA GLN A 192 -28.35 -4.01 -32.42
C GLN A 192 -29.05 -4.43 -33.70
N GLY A 193 -28.92 -5.70 -34.05
CA GLY A 193 -29.61 -6.24 -35.22
C GLY A 193 -29.62 -7.76 -35.31
N HIS A 194 -30.32 -8.26 -36.34
CA HIS A 194 -30.37 -9.69 -36.59
C HIS A 194 -29.12 -10.15 -37.35
N VAL A 195 -28.47 -11.24 -36.93
CA VAL A 195 -27.22 -11.72 -37.57
C VAL A 195 -27.36 -12.07 -39.04
N GLY A 196 -28.58 -12.42 -39.50
CA GLY A 196 -28.88 -12.65 -40.92
C GLY A 196 -28.92 -11.38 -41.78
N TYR A 197 -28.92 -10.19 -41.16
CA TYR A 197 -28.94 -8.90 -41.86
C TYR A 197 -27.88 -7.96 -41.28
N PRO A 198 -26.60 -8.33 -41.29
CA PRO A 198 -25.54 -7.59 -40.60
C PRO A 198 -25.38 -6.15 -41.14
N GLN A 199 -25.76 -5.90 -42.38
CA GLN A 199 -25.74 -4.56 -43.01
C GLN A 199 -26.73 -3.57 -42.37
N LYS A 200 -27.70 -4.06 -41.58
CA LYS A 200 -28.67 -3.22 -40.85
C LYS A 200 -28.25 -2.96 -39.38
N ALA A 201 -27.12 -3.52 -38.97
CA ALA A 201 -26.56 -3.37 -37.63
C ALA A 201 -25.20 -2.67 -37.70
N LYS A 202 -24.72 -2.23 -36.54
CA LYS A 202 -23.31 -1.86 -36.30
C LYS A 202 -22.79 -2.71 -35.17
N ASN A 203 -22.04 -3.75 -35.52
CA ASN A 203 -21.56 -4.71 -34.53
C ASN A 203 -20.40 -4.12 -33.71
N PRO A 204 -20.55 -3.88 -32.39
CA PRO A 204 -19.51 -3.33 -31.56
C PRO A 204 -18.42 -4.36 -31.16
N ILE A 205 -18.66 -5.68 -31.33
CA ILE A 205 -17.72 -6.73 -30.93
C ILE A 205 -16.40 -6.63 -31.70
N PRO A 206 -16.33 -6.59 -33.02
CA PRO A 206 -15.08 -6.43 -33.75
C PRO A 206 -14.36 -5.13 -33.41
N VAL A 207 -15.11 -4.05 -33.12
CA VAL A 207 -14.55 -2.75 -32.75
C VAL A 207 -13.84 -2.83 -31.39
N LEU A 208 -14.48 -3.46 -30.39
CA LEU A 208 -13.83 -3.68 -29.11
C LEU A 208 -12.61 -4.59 -29.24
N ALA A 209 -12.70 -5.67 -30.02
CA ALA A 209 -11.56 -6.58 -30.25
C ALA A 209 -10.35 -5.84 -30.84
N GLU A 210 -10.56 -4.94 -31.80
CA GLU A 210 -9.51 -4.11 -32.38
C GLU A 210 -8.92 -3.14 -31.35
N ILE A 211 -9.76 -2.46 -30.54
CA ILE A 211 -9.29 -1.59 -29.46
C ILE A 211 -8.41 -2.38 -28.48
N VAL A 212 -8.88 -3.57 -28.03
CA VAL A 212 -8.13 -4.45 -27.14
C VAL A 212 -6.78 -4.82 -27.74
N THR A 213 -6.77 -5.21 -29.01
CA THR A 213 -5.54 -5.61 -29.71
C THR A 213 -4.53 -4.46 -29.79
N GLN A 214 -4.98 -3.26 -30.14
CA GLN A 214 -4.12 -2.09 -30.25
C GLN A 214 -3.57 -1.65 -28.87
N LEU A 215 -4.41 -1.62 -27.84
CA LEU A 215 -3.97 -1.22 -26.50
C LEU A 215 -3.04 -2.26 -25.89
N ALA A 216 -3.38 -3.55 -25.95
CA ALA A 216 -2.58 -4.63 -25.36
C ALA A 216 -1.24 -4.84 -26.10
N GLY A 217 -1.20 -4.61 -27.40
CA GLY A 217 0.01 -4.72 -28.22
C GLY A 217 0.96 -3.53 -28.08
N HIS A 218 0.53 -2.42 -27.47
CA HIS A 218 1.34 -1.21 -27.34
C HIS A 218 2.30 -1.29 -26.15
N LYS A 219 3.59 -1.03 -26.41
CA LYS A 219 4.59 -0.86 -25.34
C LYS A 219 4.58 0.60 -24.88
N LEU A 220 4.08 0.85 -23.69
CA LEU A 220 3.98 2.19 -23.11
C LEU A 220 5.35 2.85 -22.95
N ASP A 221 6.34 2.12 -22.45
CA ASP A 221 7.72 2.57 -22.24
C ASP A 221 8.69 1.38 -22.07
N LYS A 222 9.93 1.66 -21.74
CA LYS A 222 11.00 0.66 -21.49
C LYS A 222 11.47 0.62 -20.03
N GLY A 223 10.73 1.27 -19.13
CA GLY A 223 11.17 1.48 -17.75
C GLY A 223 12.11 2.66 -17.57
N THR A 224 12.68 2.75 -16.37
CA THR A 224 13.70 3.73 -15.95
C THR A 224 14.73 3.03 -15.10
N ASP A 225 15.75 3.74 -14.59
CA ASP A 225 16.76 3.16 -13.69
C ASP A 225 16.17 2.57 -12.40
N HIS A 226 14.98 3.02 -12.01
CA HIS A 226 14.33 2.61 -10.76
C HIS A 226 12.97 1.94 -10.94
N PHE A 227 12.41 1.95 -12.15
CA PHE A 227 11.10 1.37 -12.44
C PHE A 227 11.15 0.41 -13.61
N ASP A 228 10.46 -0.70 -13.47
CA ASP A 228 10.10 -1.54 -14.59
C ASP A 228 9.25 -0.78 -15.62
N ALA A 229 9.14 -1.33 -16.83
CA ALA A 229 8.24 -0.82 -17.85
C ALA A 229 6.79 -0.81 -17.36
N SER A 230 6.04 0.20 -17.79
CA SER A 230 4.61 0.27 -17.54
C SER A 230 3.88 -0.87 -18.25
N THR A 231 2.86 -1.42 -17.59
CA THR A 231 2.12 -2.59 -18.06
C THR A 231 0.63 -2.32 -18.13
N LEU A 232 -0.03 -2.90 -19.15
CA LEU A 232 -1.47 -2.90 -19.31
C LEU A 232 -1.98 -4.34 -19.28
N ALA A 233 -3.05 -4.59 -18.50
CA ALA A 233 -3.69 -5.89 -18.41
C ALA A 233 -5.21 -5.74 -18.47
N PHE A 234 -5.84 -6.38 -19.47
CA PHE A 234 -7.29 -6.52 -19.52
C PHE A 234 -7.73 -7.55 -18.48
N THR A 235 -8.83 -7.25 -17.79
CA THR A 235 -9.39 -8.10 -16.73
C THR A 235 -10.77 -8.63 -17.06
N THR A 236 -11.54 -7.92 -17.89
CA THR A 236 -12.88 -8.34 -18.35
C THR A 236 -13.11 -7.94 -19.79
N VAL A 237 -13.86 -8.78 -20.51
CA VAL A 237 -14.48 -8.47 -21.81
C VAL A 237 -15.87 -9.11 -21.79
N ASP A 238 -16.90 -8.29 -21.85
CA ASP A 238 -18.29 -8.70 -21.69
C ASP A 238 -19.16 -8.18 -22.81
N THR A 239 -20.00 -9.06 -23.37
CA THR A 239 -21.04 -8.66 -24.33
C THR A 239 -22.42 -8.58 -23.68
N GLY A 240 -22.66 -9.31 -22.59
CA GLY A 240 -23.98 -9.44 -21.94
C GLY A 240 -25.07 -9.97 -22.88
N ASN A 241 -24.68 -10.78 -23.90
CA ASN A 241 -25.58 -11.25 -24.96
C ASN A 241 -25.51 -12.78 -25.07
N ASP A 242 -26.57 -13.46 -24.62
CA ASP A 242 -26.72 -14.91 -24.71
C ASP A 242 -27.42 -15.36 -26.01
N ALA A 243 -27.97 -14.42 -26.79
CA ALA A 243 -28.72 -14.72 -28.00
C ALA A 243 -27.80 -14.94 -29.20
N THR A 244 -27.83 -16.13 -29.80
CA THR A 244 -26.95 -16.50 -30.93
C THR A 244 -27.35 -15.86 -32.27
N ASN A 245 -28.56 -15.33 -32.36
CA ASN A 245 -29.11 -14.71 -33.60
C ASN A 245 -29.23 -13.17 -33.52
N VAL A 246 -28.65 -12.56 -32.44
CA VAL A 246 -28.68 -11.10 -32.22
C VAL A 246 -27.26 -10.55 -32.16
N ILE A 247 -26.99 -9.52 -32.98
CA ILE A 247 -25.80 -8.66 -32.83
C ILE A 247 -26.08 -7.71 -31.65
N PRO A 248 -25.27 -7.67 -30.59
CA PRO A 248 -25.52 -6.79 -29.45
C PRO A 248 -25.37 -5.31 -29.83
N GLY A 249 -26.09 -4.45 -29.12
CA GLY A 249 -25.97 -3.00 -29.28
C GLY A 249 -24.79 -2.40 -28.53
N GLU A 250 -24.21 -3.14 -27.55
CA GLU A 250 -23.16 -2.66 -26.69
C GLU A 250 -22.24 -3.82 -26.25
N VAL A 251 -20.95 -3.52 -26.04
CA VAL A 251 -19.97 -4.42 -25.44
C VAL A 251 -19.04 -3.64 -24.52
N ARG A 252 -18.50 -4.31 -23.49
CA ARG A 252 -17.70 -3.68 -22.45
C ARG A 252 -16.36 -4.39 -22.25
N ALA A 253 -15.36 -3.63 -21.78
CA ALA A 253 -14.10 -4.18 -21.30
C ALA A 253 -13.59 -3.38 -20.11
N GLY A 254 -12.84 -4.07 -19.23
CA GLY A 254 -12.12 -3.47 -18.12
C GLY A 254 -10.64 -3.83 -18.16
N PHE A 255 -9.77 -2.89 -17.83
CA PHE A 255 -8.33 -3.12 -17.72
C PHE A 255 -7.67 -2.19 -16.71
N ASN A 256 -6.47 -2.56 -16.29
CA ASN A 256 -5.63 -1.75 -15.42
C ASN A 256 -4.30 -1.42 -16.12
N ILE A 257 -3.80 -0.22 -15.88
CA ILE A 257 -2.42 0.16 -16.22
C ILE A 257 -1.65 0.40 -14.93
N ARG A 258 -0.53 -0.34 -14.77
CA ARG A 258 0.52 -0.02 -13.79
C ARG A 258 1.58 0.80 -14.49
N PHE A 259 1.81 2.03 -14.03
CA PHE A 259 2.68 2.96 -14.75
C PHE A 259 3.78 3.53 -13.85
N ASN A 260 4.92 3.79 -14.46
CA ASN A 260 6.08 4.43 -13.83
C ASN A 260 6.00 5.97 -13.95
N ASN A 261 7.03 6.67 -13.49
CA ASN A 261 7.08 8.13 -13.46
C ASN A 261 7.32 8.79 -14.83
N ARG A 262 7.30 8.04 -15.94
CA ARG A 262 7.27 8.60 -17.32
C ARG A 262 5.86 8.99 -17.74
N HIS A 263 4.84 8.53 -17.02
CA HIS A 263 3.44 8.77 -17.33
C HIS A 263 2.74 9.51 -16.21
N THR A 264 1.73 10.27 -16.56
CA THR A 264 0.73 10.81 -15.64
C THR A 264 -0.62 10.17 -15.93
N PRO A 265 -1.57 10.16 -14.98
CA PRO A 265 -2.93 9.71 -15.25
C PRO A 265 -3.53 10.36 -16.49
N GLU A 266 -3.38 11.69 -16.64
CA GLU A 266 -3.90 12.46 -17.75
C GLU A 266 -3.31 12.01 -19.09
N SER A 267 -2.00 11.75 -19.15
CA SER A 267 -1.34 11.27 -20.37
C SER A 267 -1.88 9.92 -20.83
N LEU A 268 -2.14 9.01 -19.86
CA LEU A 268 -2.69 7.68 -20.14
C LEU A 268 -4.17 7.74 -20.51
N ILE A 269 -4.95 8.60 -19.85
CA ILE A 269 -6.37 8.81 -20.18
C ILE A 269 -6.50 9.34 -21.61
N ASN A 270 -5.71 10.33 -21.98
CA ASN A 270 -5.72 10.89 -23.32
C ASN A 270 -5.32 9.84 -24.37
N TRP A 271 -4.25 9.09 -24.11
CA TRP A 271 -3.80 8.03 -25.02
C TRP A 271 -4.86 6.95 -25.23
N VAL A 272 -5.55 6.51 -24.16
CA VAL A 272 -6.63 5.50 -24.27
C VAL A 272 -7.81 6.06 -25.05
N ASN A 273 -8.26 7.28 -24.74
CA ASN A 273 -9.35 7.93 -25.43
C ASN A 273 -9.07 8.07 -26.94
N ASP A 274 -7.91 8.62 -27.30
CA ASP A 274 -7.53 8.84 -28.70
C ASP A 274 -7.54 7.54 -29.51
N ARG A 275 -7.00 6.45 -28.93
CA ARG A 275 -6.97 5.14 -29.59
C ARG A 275 -8.35 4.53 -29.74
N ALA A 276 -9.13 4.53 -28.66
CA ALA A 276 -10.48 3.97 -28.66
C ALA A 276 -11.41 4.74 -29.62
N ASP A 277 -11.37 6.06 -29.57
CA ASP A 277 -12.14 6.93 -30.45
C ASP A 277 -11.78 6.76 -31.93
N GLN A 278 -10.50 6.63 -32.26
CA GLN A 278 -10.05 6.43 -33.61
C GLN A 278 -10.66 5.16 -34.23
N VAL A 279 -10.60 4.04 -33.48
CA VAL A 279 -11.14 2.75 -33.97
C VAL A 279 -12.67 2.80 -34.06
N ALA A 280 -13.34 3.33 -33.04
CA ALA A 280 -14.80 3.38 -33.00
C ALA A 280 -15.39 4.23 -34.16
N ARG A 281 -14.81 5.40 -34.43
CA ARG A 281 -15.25 6.28 -35.52
C ARG A 281 -15.13 5.63 -36.91
N GLN A 282 -14.05 4.89 -37.15
CA GLN A 282 -13.86 4.18 -38.44
C GLN A 282 -14.96 3.15 -38.71
N ALA A 283 -15.50 2.53 -37.65
CA ALA A 283 -16.56 1.54 -37.71
C ALA A 283 -17.97 2.15 -37.58
N GLY A 284 -18.08 3.47 -37.41
CA GLY A 284 -19.35 4.18 -37.19
C GLY A 284 -20.01 3.80 -35.85
N CYS A 285 -19.22 3.34 -34.88
CA CYS A 285 -19.59 3.12 -33.47
C CYS A 285 -19.18 4.32 -32.62
N THR A 286 -19.64 4.33 -31.38
CA THR A 286 -19.17 5.26 -30.33
C THR A 286 -18.48 4.49 -29.22
N VAL A 287 -17.57 5.15 -28.52
CA VAL A 287 -16.93 4.58 -27.33
C VAL A 287 -17.02 5.56 -26.17
N THR A 288 -17.30 5.03 -24.99
CA THR A 288 -17.20 5.77 -23.73
C THR A 288 -16.08 5.15 -22.89
N VAL A 289 -15.17 5.99 -22.41
CA VAL A 289 -14.06 5.58 -21.56
C VAL A 289 -14.26 6.24 -20.20
N THR A 290 -14.25 5.45 -19.12
CA THR A 290 -14.18 5.95 -17.76
C THR A 290 -12.92 5.43 -17.07
N SER A 291 -12.38 6.20 -16.13
CA SER A 291 -11.16 5.82 -15.43
C SER A 291 -11.21 6.19 -13.95
N ALA A 292 -10.45 5.44 -13.14
CA ALA A 292 -10.26 5.71 -11.73
C ALA A 292 -8.78 5.47 -11.38
N THR A 293 -8.09 6.52 -10.93
CA THR A 293 -6.69 6.46 -10.49
C THR A 293 -6.64 6.08 -9.02
N SER A 294 -5.98 4.97 -8.70
CA SER A 294 -5.76 4.54 -7.31
C SER A 294 -4.53 5.22 -6.70
N GLY A 295 -3.57 5.66 -7.51
CA GLY A 295 -2.38 6.37 -7.07
C GLY A 295 -1.47 6.72 -8.26
N VAL A 296 -0.65 7.76 -8.06
CA VAL A 296 0.40 8.15 -9.01
C VAL A 296 1.73 7.49 -8.65
N ALA A 297 2.57 7.29 -9.66
CA ALA A 297 3.93 6.80 -9.43
C ALA A 297 4.73 7.82 -8.62
N PHE A 298 5.51 7.33 -7.67
CA PHE A 298 6.45 8.17 -6.92
C PHE A 298 7.78 7.48 -6.69
N LEU A 299 8.81 8.28 -6.46
CA LEU A 299 10.16 7.82 -6.14
C LEU A 299 10.74 8.75 -5.07
N THR A 300 11.14 8.19 -3.95
CA THR A 300 12.09 8.82 -3.04
C THR A 300 13.48 8.58 -3.61
N ALA A 301 14.04 9.61 -4.21
CA ALA A 301 15.34 9.48 -4.86
C ALA A 301 16.41 8.95 -3.88
N PRO A 302 17.30 8.05 -4.31
CA PRO A 302 18.44 7.65 -3.50
C PRO A 302 19.22 8.86 -2.97
N GLY A 303 19.41 8.91 -1.64
CA GLY A 303 20.00 10.05 -0.95
C GLY A 303 20.35 9.70 0.49
N LYS A 304 20.61 10.70 1.31
CA LYS A 304 21.07 10.50 2.70
C LYS A 304 20.13 9.64 3.54
N PHE A 305 18.82 9.82 3.38
CA PHE A 305 17.82 9.05 4.16
C PHE A 305 17.77 7.58 3.70
N THR A 306 17.65 7.33 2.42
CA THR A 306 17.62 5.96 1.88
C THR A 306 18.94 5.22 2.18
N GLN A 307 20.07 5.93 2.13
CA GLN A 307 21.37 5.38 2.49
C GLN A 307 21.45 5.05 3.99
N LEU A 308 20.96 5.93 4.87
CA LEU A 308 20.90 5.66 6.32
C LEU A 308 20.11 4.39 6.61
N VAL A 309 18.95 4.22 5.98
CA VAL A 309 18.12 3.01 6.13
C VAL A 309 18.87 1.79 5.62
N SER A 310 19.43 1.87 4.41
CA SER A 310 20.18 0.77 3.79
C SER A 310 21.41 0.35 4.63
N ASP A 311 22.20 1.30 5.09
CA ASP A 311 23.38 1.04 5.93
C ASP A 311 22.98 0.38 7.25
N THR A 312 21.86 0.82 7.83
CA THR A 312 21.35 0.26 9.07
C THR A 312 20.89 -1.18 8.90
N VAL A 313 20.13 -1.46 7.84
CA VAL A 313 19.72 -2.82 7.49
C VAL A 313 20.95 -3.69 7.27
N SER A 314 21.91 -3.22 6.46
CA SER A 314 23.13 -3.96 6.16
C SER A 314 23.94 -4.30 7.43
N LYS A 315 23.97 -3.37 8.37
CA LYS A 315 24.68 -3.58 9.66
C LYS A 315 24.02 -4.66 10.51
N ILE A 316 22.70 -4.76 10.51
CA ILE A 316 21.96 -5.73 11.34
C ILE A 316 21.87 -7.09 10.66
N THR A 317 21.59 -7.12 9.34
CA THR A 317 21.35 -8.36 8.60
C THR A 317 22.59 -8.95 7.95
N GLY A 318 23.66 -8.15 7.82
CA GLY A 318 24.88 -8.53 7.06
C GLY A 318 24.70 -8.41 5.53
N GLN A 319 23.55 -7.97 5.04
CA GLN A 319 23.24 -7.86 3.61
C GLN A 319 22.63 -6.50 3.28
N SER A 320 23.03 -5.92 2.15
CA SER A 320 22.43 -4.68 1.67
C SER A 320 21.05 -4.93 1.06
N PRO A 321 20.03 -4.13 1.41
CA PRO A 321 18.71 -4.30 0.84
C PRO A 321 18.70 -3.96 -0.66
N PHE A 322 17.86 -4.68 -1.40
CA PHE A 322 17.55 -4.31 -2.78
C PHE A 322 16.57 -3.14 -2.82
N PHE A 323 16.91 -2.08 -3.54
CA PHE A 323 16.00 -0.95 -3.75
C PHE A 323 14.96 -1.31 -4.81
N SER A 324 13.68 -1.22 -4.44
CA SER A 324 12.57 -1.66 -5.29
C SER A 324 11.48 -0.58 -5.40
N THR A 325 10.77 -0.60 -6.52
CA THR A 325 9.55 0.17 -6.76
C THR A 325 8.38 -0.72 -7.19
N SER A 326 8.57 -2.05 -7.09
CA SER A 326 7.58 -3.05 -7.50
C SER A 326 6.43 -3.19 -6.48
N GLY A 327 5.38 -3.90 -6.87
CA GLY A 327 4.24 -4.28 -6.03
C GLY A 327 2.99 -3.42 -6.21
N GLY A 328 2.08 -3.53 -5.25
CA GLY A 328 0.82 -2.79 -5.20
C GLY A 328 0.99 -1.32 -4.84
N THR A 329 -0.09 -0.63 -4.56
CA THR A 329 -0.10 0.71 -3.94
C THR A 329 0.04 0.57 -2.42
N SER A 330 0.42 1.66 -1.75
CA SER A 330 0.45 1.79 -0.30
C SER A 330 0.21 3.24 0.09
N ASP A 331 0.00 3.51 1.36
CA ASP A 331 -0.21 4.87 1.87
C ASP A 331 1.03 5.77 1.77
N ALA A 332 2.20 5.23 1.46
CA ALA A 332 3.36 6.01 1.07
C ALA A 332 3.07 6.97 -0.11
N ARG A 333 2.09 6.61 -0.98
CA ARG A 333 1.62 7.45 -2.09
C ARG A 333 1.05 8.80 -1.65
N PHE A 334 0.57 8.92 -0.43
CA PHE A 334 0.06 10.16 0.16
C PHE A 334 1.14 10.88 0.98
N ILE A 335 1.95 10.12 1.72
CA ILE A 335 2.98 10.63 2.63
C ILE A 335 4.11 11.32 1.87
N LYS A 336 4.42 10.86 0.66
CA LYS A 336 5.47 11.42 -0.23
C LYS A 336 5.36 12.93 -0.49
N ASP A 337 4.16 13.49 -0.35
CA ASP A 337 3.90 14.92 -0.56
C ASP A 337 4.19 15.76 0.71
N MET A 338 4.46 15.08 1.84
CA MET A 338 4.81 15.72 3.11
C MET A 338 6.30 15.58 3.42
N CYS A 339 6.90 14.41 3.18
CA CYS A 339 8.31 14.14 3.47
C CYS A 339 8.87 12.99 2.61
N PRO A 340 10.20 12.83 2.52
CA PRO A 340 10.81 11.62 1.99
C PRO A 340 10.32 10.38 2.73
N VAL A 341 9.83 9.38 1.99
CA VAL A 341 9.23 8.15 2.53
C VAL A 341 9.85 6.93 1.89
N VAL A 342 10.12 5.91 2.71
CA VAL A 342 10.51 4.57 2.26
C VAL A 342 9.62 3.54 2.94
N GLU A 343 9.55 2.35 2.38
CA GLU A 343 8.80 1.26 3.00
C GLU A 343 9.76 0.12 3.36
N LEU A 344 9.63 -0.37 4.58
CA LEU A 344 10.49 -1.39 5.15
C LEU A 344 9.68 -2.23 6.14
N GLY A 345 9.54 -3.52 5.88
CA GLY A 345 8.79 -4.44 6.75
C GLY A 345 9.12 -5.89 6.51
N LEU A 346 8.22 -6.75 6.94
CA LEU A 346 8.35 -8.21 6.89
C LEU A 346 8.23 -8.76 5.46
N ALA A 347 8.45 -10.06 5.32
CA ALA A 347 8.23 -10.76 4.06
C ALA A 347 6.72 -10.92 3.78
N GLY A 348 6.29 -10.49 2.57
CA GLY A 348 4.89 -10.47 2.16
C GLY A 348 4.37 -11.76 1.53
N GLY A 349 5.09 -12.88 1.63
CA GLY A 349 4.77 -14.12 0.91
C GLY A 349 3.40 -14.73 1.21
N THR A 350 2.83 -14.45 2.37
CA THR A 350 1.53 -14.98 2.84
C THR A 350 0.44 -13.92 2.95
N MET A 351 0.74 -12.63 2.70
CA MET A 351 -0.25 -11.56 2.80
C MET A 351 -1.48 -11.83 1.93
N HIS A 352 -2.66 -11.48 2.42
CA HIS A 352 -3.99 -11.68 1.79
C HIS A 352 -4.39 -13.14 1.53
N LYS A 353 -3.56 -14.12 1.90
CA LYS A 353 -3.87 -15.55 1.76
C LYS A 353 -4.55 -16.11 3.02
N ALA A 354 -5.18 -17.28 2.90
CA ALA A 354 -5.52 -18.09 4.04
C ALA A 354 -4.23 -18.56 4.75
N ASP A 355 -4.31 -18.75 6.07
CA ASP A 355 -3.17 -19.10 6.93
C ASP A 355 -2.00 -18.10 6.80
N GLU A 356 -2.31 -16.80 6.66
CA GLU A 356 -1.33 -15.74 6.72
C GLU A 356 -0.48 -15.87 7.98
N CYS A 357 0.83 -15.82 7.84
CA CYS A 357 1.76 -16.03 8.95
C CYS A 357 3.12 -15.39 8.69
N VAL A 358 3.87 -15.18 9.78
CA VAL A 358 5.26 -14.73 9.76
C VAL A 358 6.10 -15.49 10.78
N PRO A 359 7.39 -15.74 10.53
CA PRO A 359 8.27 -16.27 11.55
C PRO A 359 8.40 -15.30 12.73
N VAL A 360 8.30 -15.80 13.95
CA VAL A 360 8.49 -14.99 15.16
C VAL A 360 9.88 -14.34 15.20
N THR A 361 10.88 -15.04 14.68
CA THR A 361 12.26 -14.53 14.57
C THR A 361 12.38 -13.33 13.65
N GLU A 362 11.54 -13.22 12.60
CA GLU A 362 11.52 -12.08 11.69
C GLU A 362 10.93 -10.83 12.36
N ILE A 363 9.94 -10.99 13.26
CA ILE A 363 9.43 -9.87 14.07
C ILE A 363 10.53 -9.31 14.96
N ALA A 364 11.30 -10.18 15.60
CA ALA A 364 12.44 -9.77 16.42
C ALA A 364 13.53 -9.09 15.58
N GLY A 365 13.89 -9.66 14.41
CA GLY A 365 14.85 -9.09 13.47
C GLY A 365 14.43 -7.71 12.98
N LEU A 366 13.16 -7.53 12.61
CA LEU A 366 12.62 -6.23 12.20
C LEU A 366 12.63 -5.22 13.35
N THR A 367 12.37 -5.67 14.58
CA THR A 367 12.50 -4.83 15.78
C THR A 367 13.92 -4.32 15.97
N ASP A 368 14.92 -5.18 15.77
CA ASP A 368 16.33 -4.80 15.87
C ASP A 368 16.74 -3.82 14.77
N ILE A 369 16.24 -4.02 13.54
CA ILE A 369 16.45 -3.08 12.42
C ILE A 369 15.85 -1.71 12.76
N TYR A 370 14.61 -1.63 13.21
CA TYR A 370 13.97 -0.37 13.57
C TYR A 370 14.64 0.32 14.75
N ALA A 371 15.06 -0.43 15.78
CA ALA A 371 15.77 0.13 16.92
C ALA A 371 17.14 0.73 16.52
N ALA A 372 17.87 0.02 15.66
CA ALA A 372 19.13 0.52 15.12
C ALA A 372 18.92 1.75 14.21
N LEU A 373 17.85 1.76 13.41
CA LEU A 373 17.51 2.89 12.54
C LEU A 373 17.18 4.14 13.37
N LEU A 374 16.34 4.03 14.38
CA LEU A 374 16.00 5.14 15.27
C LEU A 374 17.24 5.66 16.00
N ALA A 375 18.09 4.78 16.53
CA ALA A 375 19.32 5.15 17.18
C ALA A 375 20.29 5.89 16.22
N ALA A 376 20.43 5.42 14.99
CA ALA A 376 21.28 6.04 13.98
C ALA A 376 20.74 7.39 13.50
N TYR A 377 19.42 7.51 13.35
CA TYR A 377 18.74 8.72 12.91
C TYR A 377 18.93 9.87 13.90
N PHE A 378 18.74 9.62 15.18
CA PHE A 378 18.86 10.64 16.24
C PHE A 378 20.30 10.85 16.74
N ALA A 379 21.26 10.03 16.33
CA ALA A 379 22.67 10.22 16.67
C ALA A 379 23.38 11.24 15.76
N LYS A 380 22.84 11.54 14.58
CA LYS A 380 23.43 12.45 13.60
C LYS A 380 22.71 13.81 13.61
N PRO A 381 23.38 14.89 13.15
CA PRO A 381 22.67 16.12 12.83
C PRO A 381 21.60 15.86 11.76
N PRO A 382 20.59 16.73 11.61
CA PRO A 382 19.52 16.57 10.63
C PRO A 382 20.06 16.23 9.23
N LEU A 383 19.41 15.26 8.56
CA LEU A 383 19.86 14.70 7.27
C LEU A 383 19.74 15.70 6.12
#